data_66093e24e589c1642ef1f32d29ee3d34
#
_entry.id   66093e24e589c1642ef1f32d29ee3d34
#
_cell.length_a   1.000
_cell.length_b   1.000
_cell.length_c   1.000
_cell.angle_alpha   90.00
_cell.angle_beta   90.00
_cell.angle_gamma   90.00
#
_symmetry.space_group_name_H-M   'P 1'
#
loop_
_entity.id
_entity.type
_entity.pdbx_description
1 polymer ?
#
loop_
_entity_poly.entity_id
_entity_poly.type
_entity_poly.pdbx_seq_one_letter_code
_entity_poly.pdbx_strand_id
1 'polypeptide(L)'
;MKKVYFLVWMCLWGLTGCSDFLEEDSKENTYATSCSDLNELLVGSGYMEHQVAYNNTKFTIKTASGPYFPWLHVMDDDVEEVVLGNYTETNSRYKLNPFYTWEKDPFNEAGVLFNDPTWGRLYKHIAVTNVILDKVEEFTHDTEEDRNIIRGQSHFLRATYYYLLVNIYAKPYDPISAATDLGVPLKLTPYVEDIDYKRSPVDSVYHQIVRDLKQAIHYLDGYEPKTVRRATKSAAQLFLSRVYCYMGQWDSVPALCESVLAREKYQLKDLTVTKDTGWI
;
A
#
# COMPACT_ATOMS: atom_id res chain seq x y z
N MET A 1 42.93 -26.97 52.48
CA MET A 1 43.15 -26.29 51.20
C MET A 1 42.54 -27.03 49.98
N LYS A 2 42.73 -28.36 49.83
CA LYS A 2 42.16 -29.08 48.65
C LYS A 2 40.60 -29.01 48.49
N LYS A 3 39.86 -28.93 49.60
CA LYS A 3 38.39 -28.80 49.58
C LYS A 3 37.88 -27.45 49.11
N VAL A 4 38.65 -26.39 49.30
CA VAL A 4 38.29 -25.02 48.85
C VAL A 4 38.45 -24.88 47.34
N TYR A 5 39.49 -25.49 46.76
CA TYR A 5 39.70 -25.46 45.29
C TYR A 5 38.64 -26.24 44.55
N PHE A 6 38.12 -27.34 45.16
CA PHE A 6 37.05 -28.11 44.57
C PHE A 6 35.71 -27.33 44.54
N LEU A 7 35.43 -26.54 45.57
CA LEU A 7 34.23 -25.71 45.66
C LEU A 7 34.32 -24.53 44.67
N VAL A 8 35.49 -23.92 44.52
CA VAL A 8 35.73 -22.82 43.54
C VAL A 8 35.61 -23.36 42.10
N TRP A 9 36.13 -24.59 41.86
CA TRP A 9 36.02 -25.21 40.53
C TRP A 9 34.58 -25.60 40.16
N MET A 10 33.77 -26.02 41.12
CA MET A 10 32.35 -26.31 40.94
C MET A 10 31.49 -25.05 40.73
N CYS A 11 31.87 -23.91 41.32
CA CYS A 11 31.20 -22.62 41.07
C CYS A 11 31.52 -22.03 39.68
N LEU A 12 32.68 -22.31 39.10
CA LEU A 12 33.06 -21.84 37.76
C LEU A 12 32.26 -22.55 36.63
N TRP A 13 31.78 -23.78 36.86
CA TRP A 13 30.96 -24.51 35.90
C TRP A 13 29.48 -24.12 35.92
N GLY A 14 29.05 -23.40 36.98
CA GLY A 14 27.67 -22.89 37.09
C GLY A 14 27.42 -21.56 36.35
N LEU A 15 28.47 -20.95 35.74
CA LEU A 15 28.34 -19.66 35.05
C LEU A 15 28.14 -19.75 33.53
N THR A 16 28.03 -20.96 32.97
CA THR A 16 27.57 -21.12 31.60
C THR A 16 26.04 -21.12 31.58
N GLY A 17 25.46 -20.00 31.97
CA GLY A 17 24.03 -19.77 31.73
C GLY A 17 23.78 -19.69 30.23
N CYS A 18 22.86 -20.50 29.73
CA CYS A 18 22.38 -20.40 28.37
C CYS A 18 21.84 -18.98 28.15
N SER A 19 22.49 -18.19 27.30
CA SER A 19 22.00 -16.86 26.87
C SER A 19 20.58 -16.98 26.30
N ASP A 20 20.27 -18.06 25.62
CA ASP A 20 18.98 -18.35 25.00
C ASP A 20 17.82 -18.51 26.00
N PHE A 21 18.12 -18.80 27.30
CA PHE A 21 17.07 -18.93 28.33
C PHE A 21 16.61 -17.58 28.87
N LEU A 22 17.40 -16.53 28.67
CA LEU A 22 17.08 -15.16 29.10
C LEU A 22 16.63 -14.27 27.94
N GLU A 23 16.58 -14.81 26.74
CA GLU A 23 15.94 -14.14 25.61
C GLU A 23 14.41 -14.24 25.84
N GLU A 24 13.88 -13.16 26.38
CA GLU A 24 12.44 -13.01 26.62
C GLU A 24 11.75 -12.80 25.26
N ASP A 25 11.57 -13.87 24.51
CA ASP A 25 10.69 -13.86 23.36
C ASP A 25 9.29 -13.54 23.86
N SER A 26 8.85 -12.30 23.62
CA SER A 26 7.47 -11.91 23.86
C SER A 26 6.59 -12.87 23.10
N LYS A 27 5.88 -13.77 23.81
CA LYS A 27 4.98 -14.78 23.23
C LYS A 27 3.83 -14.19 22.41
N GLU A 28 3.70 -12.85 22.40
CA GLU A 28 2.73 -12.10 21.63
C GLU A 28 3.30 -11.56 20.31
N ASN A 29 4.62 -11.54 20.12
CA ASN A 29 5.24 -11.14 18.85
C ASN A 29 5.51 -12.37 17.99
N THR A 30 4.58 -12.69 17.10
CA THR A 30 4.81 -13.67 16.04
C THR A 30 5.76 -13.05 15.02
N TYR A 31 7.03 -13.40 15.08
CA TYR A 31 8.01 -13.01 14.06
C TYR A 31 7.79 -13.84 12.80
N ALA A 32 7.81 -13.17 11.64
CA ALA A 32 7.83 -13.88 10.38
C ALA A 32 9.15 -14.69 10.28
N THR A 33 9.05 -15.97 9.95
CA THR A 33 10.18 -16.90 9.82
C THR A 33 10.33 -17.46 8.42
N SER A 34 9.38 -17.17 7.53
CA SER A 34 9.31 -17.69 6.17
C SER A 34 8.62 -16.73 5.21
N CYS A 35 8.77 -16.96 3.91
CA CYS A 35 7.99 -16.28 2.89
C CYS A 35 6.48 -16.53 3.02
N SER A 36 6.08 -17.67 3.58
CA SER A 36 4.67 -17.94 3.89
C SER A 36 4.13 -16.96 4.92
N ASP A 37 4.88 -16.70 6.01
CA ASP A 37 4.47 -15.75 7.05
C ASP A 37 4.45 -14.32 6.50
N LEU A 38 5.44 -13.96 5.65
CA LEU A 38 5.43 -12.66 4.97
C LEU A 38 4.25 -12.53 4.01
N ASN A 39 3.83 -13.61 3.37
CA ASN A 39 2.63 -13.60 2.53
C ASN A 39 1.36 -13.37 3.36
N GLU A 40 1.24 -13.95 4.54
CA GLU A 40 0.12 -13.69 5.45
C GLU A 40 0.11 -12.22 5.91
N LEU A 41 1.28 -11.69 6.28
CA LEU A 41 1.42 -10.28 6.63
C LEU A 41 1.07 -9.36 5.44
N LEU A 42 1.50 -9.71 4.23
CA LEU A 42 1.22 -8.98 3.01
C LEU A 42 -0.29 -8.94 2.72
N VAL A 43 -0.98 -10.09 2.85
CA VAL A 43 -2.44 -10.19 2.63
C VAL A 43 -3.22 -9.48 3.73
N GLY A 44 -2.83 -9.68 4.99
CA GLY A 44 -3.57 -9.18 6.14
C GLY A 44 -3.35 -7.68 6.41
N SER A 45 -2.17 -7.16 6.10
CA SER A 45 -1.81 -5.78 6.45
C SER A 45 -1.12 -4.99 5.33
N GLY A 46 -0.56 -5.67 4.32
CA GLY A 46 0.05 -5.01 3.17
C GLY A 46 -0.99 -4.51 2.18
N TYR A 47 -1.94 -5.33 1.79
CA TYR A 47 -3.06 -4.93 0.95
C TYR A 47 -4.07 -4.10 1.74
N MET A 48 -4.76 -3.17 1.06
CA MET A 48 -5.89 -2.46 1.66
C MET A 48 -6.97 -3.45 2.08
N GLU A 49 -7.51 -3.25 3.27
CA GLU A 49 -8.63 -4.04 3.76
C GLU A 49 -9.83 -3.88 2.83
N HIS A 50 -10.35 -4.99 2.35
CA HIS A 50 -11.55 -5.02 1.54
C HIS A 50 -12.46 -6.14 2.03
N GLN A 51 -13.44 -5.80 2.83
CA GLN A 51 -14.48 -6.72 3.24
C GLN A 51 -15.78 -6.39 2.50
N VAL A 52 -16.19 -7.31 1.65
CA VAL A 52 -17.49 -7.27 0.99
C VAL A 52 -18.42 -8.18 1.76
N ALA A 53 -19.36 -7.61 2.53
CA ALA A 53 -20.44 -8.37 3.11
C ALA A 53 -21.63 -8.35 2.16
N TYR A 54 -21.99 -9.49 1.61
CA TYR A 54 -23.21 -9.67 0.82
C TYR A 54 -24.35 -10.02 1.78
N ASN A 55 -25.26 -9.09 1.98
CA ASN A 55 -26.52 -9.38 2.65
C ASN A 55 -27.61 -9.37 1.57
N ASN A 56 -28.50 -10.35 1.56
CA ASN A 56 -29.48 -10.69 0.49
C ASN A 56 -30.22 -9.53 -0.20
N THR A 57 -30.00 -8.29 0.21
CA THR A 57 -30.65 -7.10 -0.37
C THR A 57 -29.75 -5.86 -0.45
N LYS A 58 -28.53 -5.86 0.10
CA LYS A 58 -27.63 -4.69 0.05
C LYS A 58 -26.18 -5.11 0.01
N PHE A 59 -25.47 -4.55 -0.98
CA PHE A 59 -24.03 -4.59 -1.04
C PHE A 59 -23.46 -3.60 0.00
N THR A 60 -22.73 -4.10 1.00
CA THR A 60 -22.11 -3.25 2.01
C THR A 60 -20.61 -3.53 2.06
N ILE A 61 -19.81 -2.55 1.74
CA ILE A 61 -18.38 -2.60 1.96
C ILE A 61 -18.14 -2.28 3.44
N LYS A 62 -17.67 -3.28 4.19
CA LYS A 62 -17.22 -3.08 5.57
C LYS A 62 -15.69 -3.22 5.60
N THR A 63 -15.01 -2.16 5.97
CA THR A 63 -13.62 -2.23 6.41
C THR A 63 -13.58 -2.10 7.92
N ALA A 64 -12.67 -2.79 8.61
CA ALA A 64 -12.56 -2.71 10.07
C ALA A 64 -12.32 -1.27 10.55
N SER A 65 -11.64 -0.48 9.73
CA SER A 65 -11.24 0.90 10.02
C SER A 65 -12.08 1.96 9.27
N GLY A 66 -13.22 1.57 8.67
CA GLY A 66 -14.02 2.44 7.82
C GLY A 66 -13.48 2.55 6.38
N PRO A 67 -14.20 3.23 5.49
CA PRO A 67 -13.81 3.36 4.10
C PRO A 67 -12.51 4.17 3.95
N TYR A 68 -11.71 3.81 2.93
CA TYR A 68 -10.64 4.67 2.43
C TYR A 68 -11.28 5.77 1.57
N PHE A 69 -10.82 7.00 1.69
CA PHE A 69 -11.24 8.13 0.85
C PHE A 69 -12.77 8.37 0.82
N PRO A 70 -13.50 8.40 1.95
CA PRO A 70 -14.96 8.59 1.92
C PRO A 70 -15.35 9.92 1.26
N TRP A 71 -14.51 10.94 1.39
CA TRP A 71 -14.68 12.26 0.80
C TRP A 71 -14.40 12.28 -0.71
N LEU A 72 -13.48 11.45 -1.21
CA LEU A 72 -13.14 11.40 -2.64
C LEU A 72 -14.32 10.89 -3.48
N HIS A 73 -15.08 9.94 -2.94
CA HIS A 73 -16.22 9.36 -3.64
C HIS A 73 -17.40 10.33 -3.82
N VAL A 74 -17.47 11.39 -3.04
CA VAL A 74 -18.54 12.41 -3.18
C VAL A 74 -18.12 13.60 -4.06
N MET A 75 -16.86 13.62 -4.51
CA MET A 75 -16.34 14.65 -5.42
C MET A 75 -16.48 14.25 -6.91
N ASP A 76 -17.04 13.08 -7.17
CA ASP A 76 -17.25 12.55 -8.52
C ASP A 76 -18.53 13.14 -9.12
N ASP A 77 -18.58 13.32 -10.44
CA ASP A 77 -19.73 13.77 -11.20
C ASP A 77 -20.79 12.67 -11.40
N ASP A 78 -20.44 11.41 -11.10
CA ASP A 78 -21.35 10.27 -11.06
C ASP A 78 -22.24 10.21 -9.79
N VAL A 79 -22.10 11.17 -8.87
CA VAL A 79 -22.80 11.19 -7.58
C VAL A 79 -23.73 12.38 -7.46
N GLU A 80 -25.01 12.11 -7.13
CA GLU A 80 -25.99 13.16 -6.84
C GLU A 80 -26.68 12.98 -5.48
N GLU A 81 -27.12 14.08 -4.87
CA GLU A 81 -27.96 14.02 -3.69
C GLU A 81 -29.42 13.75 -4.09
N VAL A 82 -29.88 12.52 -3.85
CA VAL A 82 -31.25 12.09 -4.21
C VAL A 82 -32.32 12.68 -3.26
N VAL A 83 -31.96 12.94 -1.99
CA VAL A 83 -32.86 13.50 -0.98
C VAL A 83 -32.22 14.75 -0.39
N LEU A 84 -32.74 15.90 -0.74
CA LEU A 84 -32.30 17.20 -0.28
C LEU A 84 -32.33 17.30 1.26
N GLY A 85 -31.29 17.90 1.82
CA GLY A 85 -31.17 18.12 3.28
C GLY A 85 -30.63 16.92 4.08
N ASN A 86 -30.08 15.90 3.44
CA ASN A 86 -29.42 14.79 4.13
C ASN A 86 -28.09 15.21 4.80
N TYR A 87 -27.51 16.32 4.39
CA TYR A 87 -26.29 16.88 4.98
C TYR A 87 -26.63 17.83 6.14
N THR A 88 -27.30 17.36 7.16
CA THR A 88 -27.59 18.13 8.38
C THR A 88 -26.51 17.88 9.44
N GLU A 89 -26.28 18.82 10.33
CA GLU A 89 -25.26 18.76 11.41
C GLU A 89 -25.32 17.48 12.26
N THR A 90 -26.49 16.87 12.37
CA THR A 90 -26.70 15.62 13.11
C THR A 90 -26.34 14.37 12.33
N ASN A 91 -26.09 14.51 11.02
CA ASN A 91 -25.77 13.38 10.14
C ASN A 91 -24.24 13.29 9.93
N SER A 92 -23.69 12.08 10.03
CA SER A 92 -22.26 11.83 9.71
C SER A 92 -21.89 12.24 8.28
N ARG A 93 -22.85 12.35 7.38
CA ARG A 93 -22.68 12.82 5.99
C ARG A 93 -22.41 14.32 5.91
N TYR A 94 -22.80 15.10 6.93
CA TYR A 94 -22.54 16.54 7.00
C TYR A 94 -21.06 16.87 6.79
N LYS A 95 -20.16 16.06 7.35
CA LYS A 95 -18.71 16.21 7.18
C LYS A 95 -18.21 16.02 5.75
N LEU A 96 -19.02 15.44 4.86
CA LEU A 96 -18.71 15.23 3.46
C LEU A 96 -19.25 16.34 2.55
N ASN A 97 -20.14 17.19 3.07
CA ASN A 97 -20.77 18.25 2.30
C ASN A 97 -19.77 19.24 1.67
N PRO A 98 -18.73 19.71 2.40
CA PRO A 98 -17.73 20.61 1.81
C PRO A 98 -16.99 19.99 0.62
N PHE A 99 -16.81 18.68 0.60
CA PHE A 99 -16.21 17.97 -0.52
C PHE A 99 -17.21 17.85 -1.69
N TYR A 100 -18.46 17.51 -1.40
CA TYR A 100 -19.51 17.40 -2.40
C TYR A 100 -19.77 18.74 -3.11
N THR A 101 -19.73 19.85 -2.38
CA THR A 101 -19.93 21.20 -2.91
C THR A 101 -18.65 21.88 -3.42
N TRP A 102 -17.51 21.17 -3.41
CA TRP A 102 -16.20 21.67 -3.87
C TRP A 102 -15.78 22.98 -3.19
N GLU A 103 -15.94 23.06 -1.86
CA GLU A 103 -15.53 24.23 -1.12
C GLU A 103 -14.01 24.45 -1.17
N LYS A 104 -13.58 25.70 -0.99
CA LYS A 104 -12.17 26.09 -1.09
C LYS A 104 -11.26 25.36 -0.10
N ASP A 105 -11.77 25.08 1.09
CA ASP A 105 -11.05 24.37 2.15
C ASP A 105 -11.95 23.30 2.78
N PRO A 106 -12.18 22.19 2.06
CA PRO A 106 -13.14 21.18 2.49
C PRO A 106 -12.69 20.40 3.72
N PHE A 107 -11.40 20.47 4.09
CA PHE A 107 -10.87 19.83 5.30
C PHE A 107 -11.02 20.69 6.56
N ASN A 108 -11.47 21.95 6.43
CA ASN A 108 -11.62 22.87 7.55
C ASN A 108 -13.01 23.51 7.53
N GLU A 109 -13.96 22.90 8.19
CA GLU A 109 -15.31 23.40 8.28
C GLU A 109 -15.49 24.18 9.59
N ALA A 110 -15.80 25.47 9.48
CA ALA A 110 -16.07 26.37 10.62
C ALA A 110 -15.00 26.32 11.73
N GLY A 111 -13.73 26.10 11.37
CA GLY A 111 -12.62 26.01 12.33
C GLY A 111 -12.41 24.60 12.92
N VAL A 112 -13.18 23.61 12.48
CA VAL A 112 -13.00 22.21 12.87
C VAL A 112 -12.34 21.44 11.74
N LEU A 113 -11.10 20.96 11.97
CA LEU A 113 -10.40 20.14 11.00
C LEU A 113 -11.13 18.79 10.82
N PHE A 114 -11.41 18.44 9.57
CA PHE A 114 -11.81 17.10 9.21
C PHE A 114 -10.66 16.13 9.52
N ASN A 115 -10.95 15.15 10.37
CA ASN A 115 -9.95 14.12 10.66
C ASN A 115 -9.89 13.12 9.50
N ASP A 116 -8.93 13.30 8.61
CA ASP A 116 -8.67 12.36 7.52
C ASP A 116 -7.69 11.26 7.97
N PRO A 117 -8.17 10.05 8.24
CA PRO A 117 -7.31 8.94 8.63
C PRO A 117 -6.49 8.38 7.45
N THR A 118 -6.78 8.79 6.21
CA THR A 118 -6.23 8.20 4.99
C THR A 118 -4.72 8.31 4.92
N TRP A 119 -4.18 9.49 5.25
CA TRP A 119 -2.74 9.71 5.31
C TRP A 119 -2.02 8.70 6.19
N GLY A 120 -2.43 8.57 7.45
CA GLY A 120 -1.81 7.65 8.41
C GLY A 120 -1.98 6.18 8.01
N ARG A 121 -3.14 5.83 7.44
CA ARG A 121 -3.41 4.45 6.97
C ARG A 121 -2.53 4.07 5.79
N LEU A 122 -2.32 4.97 4.82
CA LEU A 122 -1.43 4.71 3.69
C LEU A 122 0.02 4.55 4.13
N TYR A 123 0.50 5.39 5.05
CA TYR A 123 1.85 5.23 5.61
C TYR A 123 2.00 3.96 6.44
N LYS A 124 0.94 3.49 7.13
CA LYS A 124 0.94 2.19 7.80
C LYS A 124 1.16 1.04 6.80
N HIS A 125 0.48 1.06 5.66
CA HIS A 125 0.70 0.07 4.60
C HIS A 125 2.11 0.16 4.01
N ILE A 126 2.63 1.37 3.80
CA ILE A 126 4.03 1.56 3.36
C ILE A 126 5.00 0.97 4.39
N ALA A 127 4.79 1.19 5.67
CA ALA A 127 5.62 0.61 6.72
C ALA A 127 5.61 -0.93 6.66
N VAL A 128 4.45 -1.54 6.50
CA VAL A 128 4.32 -3.00 6.33
C VAL A 128 5.08 -3.48 5.10
N THR A 129 4.93 -2.81 3.95
CA THR A 129 5.68 -3.19 2.73
C THR A 129 7.19 -3.04 2.89
N ASN A 130 7.65 -2.02 3.64
CA ASN A 130 9.08 -1.85 3.93
C ASN A 130 9.62 -2.97 4.82
N VAL A 131 8.86 -3.38 5.86
CA VAL A 131 9.22 -4.52 6.71
C VAL A 131 9.34 -5.79 5.88
N ILE A 132 8.38 -6.05 5.00
CA ILE A 132 8.39 -7.24 4.15
C ILE A 132 9.58 -7.23 3.19
N LEU A 133 9.88 -6.08 2.56
CA LEU A 133 11.01 -5.94 1.65
C LEU A 133 12.38 -6.10 2.34
N ASP A 134 12.47 -5.73 3.61
CA ASP A 134 13.67 -5.93 4.43
C ASP A 134 13.83 -7.42 4.82
N LYS A 135 12.76 -8.00 5.37
CA LYS A 135 12.78 -9.36 5.92
C LYS A 135 12.90 -10.46 4.86
N VAL A 136 12.35 -10.27 3.67
CA VAL A 136 12.40 -11.28 2.61
C VAL A 136 13.83 -11.66 2.21
N GLU A 137 14.79 -10.75 2.42
CA GLU A 137 16.21 -11.01 2.13
C GLU A 137 16.86 -11.99 3.13
N GLU A 138 16.33 -12.10 4.34
CA GLU A 138 16.82 -13.00 5.38
C GLU A 138 16.42 -14.45 5.14
N PHE A 139 15.32 -14.72 4.39
CA PHE A 139 14.74 -16.07 4.22
C PHE A 139 15.35 -16.82 3.04
N THR A 140 16.66 -17.06 3.12
CA THR A 140 17.43 -17.75 2.08
C THR A 140 17.13 -19.24 1.96
N HIS A 141 16.39 -19.82 2.93
CA HIS A 141 15.93 -21.22 2.92
C HIS A 141 14.66 -21.40 2.05
N ASP A 142 13.90 -20.34 1.79
CA ASP A 142 12.77 -20.37 0.88
C ASP A 142 13.25 -20.29 -0.58
N THR A 143 12.38 -20.67 -1.51
CA THR A 143 12.72 -20.63 -2.93
C THR A 143 12.89 -19.19 -3.42
N GLU A 144 13.72 -18.98 -4.44
CA GLU A 144 13.85 -17.65 -5.06
C GLU A 144 12.53 -17.19 -5.69
N GLU A 145 11.71 -18.15 -6.18
CA GLU A 145 10.37 -17.86 -6.72
C GLU A 145 9.46 -17.28 -5.63
N ASP A 146 9.40 -17.91 -4.45
CA ASP A 146 8.58 -17.42 -3.33
C ASP A 146 9.03 -16.01 -2.89
N ARG A 147 10.34 -15.81 -2.74
CA ARG A 147 10.89 -14.50 -2.41
C ARG A 147 10.55 -13.44 -3.47
N ASN A 148 10.66 -13.78 -4.74
CA ASN A 148 10.35 -12.87 -5.85
C ASN A 148 8.87 -12.49 -5.88
N ILE A 149 7.97 -13.43 -5.62
CA ILE A 149 6.53 -13.15 -5.51
C ILE A 149 6.26 -12.14 -4.40
N ILE A 150 6.91 -12.28 -3.24
CA ILE A 150 6.74 -11.39 -2.10
C ILE A 150 7.34 -10.01 -2.39
N ARG A 151 8.58 -9.95 -2.92
CA ARG A 151 9.24 -8.69 -3.35
C ARG A 151 8.38 -7.93 -4.34
N GLY A 152 7.95 -8.61 -5.41
CA GLY A 152 7.22 -7.99 -6.51
C GLY A 152 5.88 -7.39 -6.07
N GLN A 153 5.11 -8.10 -5.24
CA GLN A 153 3.86 -7.59 -4.72
C GLN A 153 4.09 -6.43 -3.74
N SER A 154 5.11 -6.50 -2.87
CA SER A 154 5.42 -5.44 -1.93
C SER A 154 5.85 -4.15 -2.64
N HIS A 155 6.67 -4.25 -3.68
CA HIS A 155 7.02 -3.11 -4.53
C HIS A 155 5.78 -2.52 -5.22
N PHE A 156 4.92 -3.35 -5.79
CA PHE A 156 3.67 -2.90 -6.42
C PHE A 156 2.78 -2.11 -5.44
N LEU A 157 2.61 -2.64 -4.24
CA LEU A 157 1.78 -2.00 -3.22
C LEU A 157 2.39 -0.70 -2.72
N ARG A 158 3.70 -0.66 -2.46
CA ARG A 158 4.38 0.57 -2.04
C ARG A 158 4.27 1.66 -3.09
N ALA A 159 4.45 1.32 -4.36
CA ALA A 159 4.22 2.23 -5.47
C ALA A 159 2.78 2.76 -5.49
N THR A 160 1.80 1.87 -5.28
CA THR A 160 0.38 2.23 -5.25
C THR A 160 0.09 3.24 -4.14
N TYR A 161 0.62 3.02 -2.94
CA TYR A 161 0.38 3.91 -1.81
C TYR A 161 1.06 5.27 -1.97
N TYR A 162 2.27 5.32 -2.49
CA TYR A 162 2.91 6.60 -2.83
C TYR A 162 2.20 7.33 -3.95
N TYR A 163 1.68 6.62 -4.95
CA TYR A 163 0.89 7.22 -6.02
C TYR A 163 -0.40 7.85 -5.48
N LEU A 164 -1.11 7.15 -4.60
CA LEU A 164 -2.30 7.70 -3.94
C LEU A 164 -1.95 8.93 -3.09
N LEU A 165 -0.91 8.83 -2.26
CA LEU A 165 -0.47 9.94 -1.42
C LEU A 165 -0.10 11.18 -2.23
N VAL A 166 0.72 11.04 -3.26
CA VAL A 166 1.19 12.21 -4.03
C VAL A 166 0.06 12.86 -4.82
N ASN A 167 -0.87 12.07 -5.38
CA ASN A 167 -1.99 12.62 -6.14
C ASN A 167 -3.06 13.27 -5.27
N ILE A 168 -3.21 12.83 -4.02
CA ILE A 168 -4.20 13.39 -3.09
C ILE A 168 -3.65 14.63 -2.37
N TYR A 169 -2.38 14.58 -1.93
CA TYR A 169 -1.84 15.56 -0.98
C TYR A 169 -0.76 16.48 -1.56
N ALA A 170 -0.46 16.39 -2.86
CA ALA A 170 0.53 17.23 -3.51
C ALA A 170 -0.08 17.89 -4.77
N LYS A 171 0.68 18.79 -5.38
CA LYS A 171 0.32 19.31 -6.70
C LYS A 171 0.43 18.22 -7.77
N PRO A 172 -0.33 18.33 -8.87
CA PRO A 172 -0.13 17.49 -10.03
C PRO A 172 1.33 17.55 -10.52
N TYR A 173 1.80 16.45 -11.14
CA TYR A 173 3.12 16.44 -11.73
C TYR A 173 3.20 17.44 -12.89
N ASP A 174 4.15 18.37 -12.79
CA ASP A 174 4.50 19.28 -13.87
C ASP A 174 6.01 19.16 -14.10
N PRO A 175 6.48 18.77 -15.31
CA PRO A 175 7.90 18.61 -15.60
C PRO A 175 8.76 19.84 -15.30
N ILE A 176 8.16 21.04 -15.32
CA ILE A 176 8.85 22.31 -15.06
C ILE A 176 9.08 22.53 -13.57
N SER A 177 8.10 22.17 -12.72
CA SER A 177 8.11 22.53 -11.29
C SER A 177 8.21 21.32 -10.35
N ALA A 178 8.04 20.08 -10.84
CA ALA A 178 8.00 18.86 -10.01
C ALA A 178 9.25 18.66 -9.13
N ALA A 179 10.41 19.16 -9.58
CA ALA A 179 11.65 19.09 -8.80
C ALA A 179 11.66 20.00 -7.57
N THR A 180 10.79 21.00 -7.52
CA THR A 180 10.69 22.00 -6.44
C THR A 180 9.36 21.95 -5.70
N ASP A 181 8.30 21.47 -6.35
CA ASP A 181 7.00 21.31 -5.71
C ASP A 181 7.06 20.24 -4.62
N LEU A 182 6.46 20.53 -3.48
CA LEU A 182 6.46 19.63 -2.34
C LEU A 182 5.50 18.47 -2.59
N GLY A 183 6.05 17.27 -2.67
CA GLY A 183 5.33 16.00 -2.72
C GLY A 183 4.94 15.50 -1.34
N VAL A 184 5.28 14.24 -1.03
CA VAL A 184 5.04 13.59 0.27
C VAL A 184 6.34 13.03 0.83
N PRO A 185 6.47 12.80 2.14
CA PRO A 185 7.66 12.18 2.72
C PRO A 185 7.93 10.79 2.13
N LEU A 186 9.16 10.52 1.73
CA LEU A 186 9.60 9.19 1.32
C LEU A 186 10.21 8.46 2.52
N LYS A 187 9.52 7.45 3.03
CA LYS A 187 10.00 6.51 4.05
C LYS A 187 10.17 5.14 3.39
N LEU A 188 11.41 4.71 3.22
CA LEU A 188 11.75 3.49 2.48
C LEU A 188 12.39 2.41 3.36
N THR A 189 12.58 2.70 4.65
CA THR A 189 13.16 1.79 5.64
C THR A 189 12.10 1.30 6.62
N PRO A 190 12.23 0.08 7.19
CA PRO A 190 11.28 -0.44 8.18
C PRO A 190 11.47 0.17 9.56
N TYR A 191 12.63 0.75 9.83
CA TYR A 191 13.03 1.17 11.18
C TYR A 191 12.29 2.41 11.64
N VAL A 192 11.94 2.45 12.92
CA VAL A 192 11.46 3.67 13.58
C VAL A 192 12.67 4.56 13.81
N GLU A 193 12.62 5.76 13.26
CA GLU A 193 13.69 6.75 13.35
C GLU A 193 13.14 7.98 14.08
N ASP A 194 13.88 8.51 15.04
CA ASP A 194 13.51 9.74 15.75
C ASP A 194 13.93 10.97 14.92
N ILE A 195 13.29 11.13 13.77
CA ILE A 195 13.51 12.24 12.84
C ILE A 195 12.20 12.80 12.31
N ASP A 196 12.18 14.10 12.07
CA ASP A 196 11.08 14.75 11.37
C ASP A 196 11.22 14.56 9.86
N TYR A 197 10.38 13.72 9.27
CA TYR A 197 10.35 13.50 7.84
C TYR A 197 9.83 14.74 7.10
N LYS A 198 10.66 15.31 6.23
CA LYS A 198 10.26 16.41 5.35
C LYS A 198 9.56 15.88 4.10
N ARG A 199 8.70 16.70 3.50
CA ARG A 199 8.11 16.40 2.19
C ARG A 199 9.21 16.37 1.13
N SER A 200 9.28 15.27 0.39
CA SER A 200 10.17 15.13 -0.76
C SER A 200 9.58 15.88 -1.96
N PRO A 201 10.38 16.30 -2.94
CA PRO A 201 9.86 16.83 -4.20
C PRO A 201 8.90 15.86 -4.89
N VAL A 202 7.89 16.38 -5.59
CA VAL A 202 6.95 15.57 -6.39
C VAL A 202 7.70 14.65 -7.34
N ASP A 203 8.71 15.17 -8.04
CA ASP A 203 9.57 14.41 -8.95
C ASP A 203 10.24 13.21 -8.27
N SER A 204 10.78 13.40 -7.08
CA SER A 204 11.41 12.31 -6.30
C SER A 204 10.42 11.20 -5.94
N VAL A 205 9.18 11.58 -5.61
CA VAL A 205 8.11 10.61 -5.28
C VAL A 205 7.72 9.82 -6.53
N TYR A 206 7.50 10.47 -7.67
CA TYR A 206 7.18 9.79 -8.91
C TYR A 206 8.31 8.88 -9.40
N HIS A 207 9.56 9.31 -9.28
CA HIS A 207 10.70 8.44 -9.58
C HIS A 207 10.79 7.22 -8.66
N GLN A 208 10.41 7.35 -7.38
CA GLN A 208 10.32 6.18 -6.48
C GLN A 208 9.20 5.23 -6.92
N ILE A 209 8.03 5.76 -7.28
CA ILE A 209 6.92 4.96 -7.81
C ILE A 209 7.35 4.18 -9.06
N VAL A 210 8.02 4.84 -9.99
CA VAL A 210 8.55 4.20 -11.21
C VAL A 210 9.57 3.11 -10.89
N ARG A 211 10.50 3.35 -9.95
CA ARG A 211 11.47 2.33 -9.50
C ARG A 211 10.75 1.11 -8.93
N ASP A 212 9.81 1.30 -8.03
CA ASP A 212 9.06 0.21 -7.40
C ASP A 212 8.24 -0.57 -8.44
N LEU A 213 7.58 0.09 -9.39
CA LEU A 213 6.84 -0.60 -10.45
C LEU A 213 7.73 -1.40 -11.39
N LYS A 214 8.93 -0.89 -11.70
CA LYS A 214 9.92 -1.65 -12.49
C LYS A 214 10.40 -2.89 -11.74
N GLN A 215 10.64 -2.80 -10.44
CA GLN A 215 10.97 -3.95 -9.60
C GLN A 215 9.81 -4.95 -9.55
N ALA A 216 8.57 -4.46 -9.39
CA ALA A 216 7.39 -5.32 -9.43
C ALA A 216 7.26 -6.08 -10.76
N ILE A 217 7.47 -5.42 -11.90
CA ILE A 217 7.45 -6.04 -13.23
C ILE A 217 8.53 -7.13 -13.34
N HIS A 218 9.72 -6.88 -12.80
CA HIS A 218 10.83 -7.83 -12.81
C HIS A 218 10.54 -9.05 -11.96
N TYR A 219 10.19 -8.86 -10.69
CA TYR A 219 10.00 -9.95 -9.73
C TYR A 219 8.71 -10.77 -9.96
N LEU A 220 7.68 -10.18 -10.57
CA LEU A 220 6.42 -10.88 -10.87
C LEU A 220 6.43 -11.55 -12.26
N ASP A 221 7.59 -11.68 -12.91
CA ASP A 221 7.67 -12.37 -14.19
C ASP A 221 7.34 -13.86 -14.01
N GLY A 222 6.42 -14.36 -14.83
CA GLY A 222 5.92 -15.74 -14.73
C GLY A 222 4.91 -15.99 -13.61
N TYR A 223 4.69 -15.07 -12.68
CA TYR A 223 3.73 -15.27 -11.59
C TYR A 223 2.28 -15.13 -12.06
N GLU A 224 1.49 -16.20 -11.87
CA GLU A 224 0.05 -16.24 -12.15
C GLU A 224 -0.72 -16.59 -10.87
N PRO A 225 -1.32 -15.60 -10.19
CA PRO A 225 -2.06 -15.85 -8.96
C PRO A 225 -3.38 -16.56 -9.20
N LYS A 226 -3.83 -17.35 -8.22
CA LYS A 226 -5.15 -18.03 -8.24
C LYS A 226 -6.34 -17.05 -8.11
N THR A 227 -6.09 -15.79 -7.79
CA THR A 227 -7.13 -14.77 -7.57
C THR A 227 -6.74 -13.46 -8.24
N VAL A 228 -7.73 -12.77 -8.82
CA VAL A 228 -7.56 -11.44 -9.44
C VAL A 228 -7.21 -10.32 -8.44
N ARG A 229 -7.24 -10.62 -7.14
CA ARG A 229 -6.96 -9.65 -6.08
C ARG A 229 -5.47 -9.51 -5.74
N ARG A 230 -4.60 -10.24 -6.43
CA ARG A 230 -3.14 -10.18 -6.23
C ARG A 230 -2.49 -9.40 -7.37
N ALA A 231 -1.45 -8.64 -7.04
CA ALA A 231 -0.65 -7.95 -8.04
C ALA A 231 0.01 -8.93 -8.99
N THR A 232 0.04 -8.57 -10.28
CA THR A 232 0.67 -9.35 -11.35
C THR A 232 1.62 -8.45 -12.15
N LYS A 233 2.50 -9.05 -12.95
CA LYS A 233 3.33 -8.32 -13.91
C LYS A 233 2.49 -7.39 -14.81
N SER A 234 1.37 -7.89 -15.35
CA SER A 234 0.49 -7.09 -16.22
C SER A 234 -0.15 -5.92 -15.48
N ALA A 235 -0.56 -6.12 -14.21
CA ALA A 235 -1.08 -5.03 -13.39
C ALA A 235 0.00 -3.96 -13.15
N ALA A 236 1.24 -4.37 -12.89
CA ALA A 236 2.36 -3.44 -12.70
C ALA A 236 2.72 -2.68 -13.99
N GLN A 237 2.67 -3.35 -15.16
CA GLN A 237 2.89 -2.71 -16.47
C GLN A 237 1.81 -1.67 -16.79
N LEU A 238 0.53 -2.00 -16.60
CA LEU A 238 -0.57 -1.05 -16.81
C LEU A 238 -0.51 0.11 -15.81
N PHE A 239 -0.11 -0.16 -14.59
CA PHE A 239 0.03 0.91 -13.61
C PHE A 239 1.22 1.82 -13.93
N LEU A 240 2.34 1.26 -14.36
CA LEU A 240 3.50 2.05 -14.82
C LEU A 240 3.15 2.91 -16.04
N SER A 241 2.36 2.39 -16.99
CA SER A 241 1.89 3.17 -18.14
C SER A 241 1.04 4.36 -17.71
N ARG A 242 0.15 4.18 -16.71
CA ARG A 242 -0.62 5.28 -16.11
C ARG A 242 0.29 6.32 -15.46
N VAL A 243 1.29 5.89 -14.69
CA VAL A 243 2.25 6.78 -14.04
C VAL A 243 2.99 7.61 -15.09
N TYR A 244 3.42 7.01 -16.19
CA TYR A 244 4.05 7.73 -17.30
C TYR A 244 3.11 8.73 -17.98
N CYS A 245 1.81 8.42 -18.11
CA CYS A 245 0.82 9.40 -18.59
C CYS A 245 0.77 10.62 -17.66
N TYR A 246 0.76 10.42 -16.33
CA TYR A 246 0.75 11.51 -15.36
C TYR A 246 2.06 12.35 -15.39
N MET A 247 3.18 11.72 -15.74
CA MET A 247 4.47 12.41 -15.90
C MET A 247 4.64 13.08 -17.28
N GLY A 248 3.68 12.93 -18.20
CA GLY A 248 3.80 13.40 -19.58
C GLY A 248 4.80 12.61 -20.43
N GLN A 249 5.22 11.43 -20.01
CA GLN A 249 6.18 10.56 -20.70
C GLN A 249 5.48 9.62 -21.70
N TRP A 250 4.80 10.21 -22.67
CA TRP A 250 3.89 9.50 -23.59
C TRP A 250 4.59 8.42 -24.43
N ASP A 251 5.84 8.62 -24.80
CA ASP A 251 6.62 7.67 -25.62
C ASP A 251 6.88 6.33 -24.90
N SER A 252 6.79 6.33 -23.57
CA SER A 252 7.01 5.13 -22.76
C SER A 252 5.73 4.29 -22.56
N VAL A 253 4.55 4.80 -22.94
CA VAL A 253 3.25 4.17 -22.68
C VAL A 253 2.94 3.00 -23.64
N PRO A 254 3.10 3.14 -24.98
CA PRO A 254 2.64 2.12 -25.93
C PRO A 254 3.26 0.76 -25.67
N ALA A 255 4.57 0.69 -25.48
CA ALA A 255 5.30 -0.58 -25.30
C ALA A 255 4.79 -1.37 -24.07
N LEU A 256 4.42 -0.68 -22.99
CA LEU A 256 3.86 -1.33 -21.80
C LEU A 256 2.45 -1.88 -22.07
N CYS A 257 1.60 -1.09 -22.73
CA CYS A 257 0.24 -1.51 -23.08
C CYS A 257 0.26 -2.67 -24.07
N GLU A 258 1.06 -2.60 -25.11
CA GLU A 258 1.23 -3.67 -26.12
C GLU A 258 1.73 -4.96 -25.48
N SER A 259 2.69 -4.88 -24.55
CA SER A 259 3.16 -6.05 -23.80
C SER A 259 2.06 -6.74 -22.99
N VAL A 260 1.10 -6.00 -22.48
CA VAL A 260 -0.07 -6.58 -21.79
C VAL A 260 -1.05 -7.19 -22.77
N LEU A 261 -1.37 -6.49 -23.87
CA LEU A 261 -2.31 -6.95 -24.90
C LEU A 261 -1.78 -8.15 -25.69
N ALA A 262 -0.47 -8.32 -25.79
CA ALA A 262 0.16 -9.50 -26.40
C ALA A 262 -0.12 -10.81 -25.64
N ARG A 263 -0.64 -10.73 -24.41
CA ARG A 263 -1.06 -11.90 -23.63
C ARG A 263 -2.52 -12.24 -24.00
N GLU A 264 -2.77 -13.45 -24.49
CA GLU A 264 -4.11 -13.93 -24.90
C GLU A 264 -5.20 -13.75 -23.83
N LYS A 265 -4.80 -13.68 -22.56
CA LYS A 265 -5.69 -13.46 -21.43
C LYS A 265 -6.37 -12.09 -21.42
N TYR A 266 -5.77 -11.08 -22.07
CA TYR A 266 -6.26 -9.70 -22.04
C TYR A 266 -6.63 -9.22 -23.44
N GLN A 267 -7.87 -8.77 -23.58
CA GLN A 267 -8.39 -8.27 -24.85
C GLN A 267 -9.12 -6.95 -24.63
N LEU A 268 -9.04 -6.06 -25.61
CA LEU A 268 -9.90 -4.88 -25.62
C LEU A 268 -11.34 -5.31 -25.91
N LYS A 269 -12.28 -4.85 -25.08
CA LYS A 269 -13.70 -5.11 -25.28
C LYS A 269 -14.21 -4.19 -26.38
N ASP A 270 -14.81 -4.76 -27.43
CA ASP A 270 -15.53 -3.99 -28.44
C ASP A 270 -16.88 -3.55 -27.88
N LEU A 271 -16.98 -2.26 -27.55
CA LEU A 271 -18.19 -1.68 -26.99
C LEU A 271 -19.31 -1.47 -28.04
N THR A 272 -18.99 -1.52 -29.34
CA THR A 272 -19.98 -1.37 -30.40
C THR A 272 -20.86 -2.63 -30.58
N VAL A 273 -20.33 -3.78 -30.21
CA VAL A 273 -20.98 -5.09 -30.29
C VAL A 273 -21.67 -5.50 -29.00
N THR A 274 -21.33 -4.82 -27.89
CA THR A 274 -21.89 -5.16 -26.57
C THR A 274 -23.34 -4.69 -26.50
N LYS A 275 -24.29 -5.60 -26.68
CA LYS A 275 -25.70 -5.36 -26.29
C LYS A 275 -25.68 -5.05 -24.79
N ASP A 276 -26.44 -4.03 -24.42
CA ASP A 276 -26.60 -3.52 -23.06
C ASP A 276 -27.11 -4.61 -22.10
N THR A 277 -26.21 -5.50 -21.68
CA THR A 277 -26.47 -6.44 -20.60
C THR A 277 -25.85 -5.80 -19.36
N GLY A 278 -26.60 -4.89 -18.75
CA GLY A 278 -26.39 -4.17 -17.54
C GLY A 278 -25.02 -4.36 -16.86
N TRP A 279 -24.27 -3.28 -16.72
CA TRP A 279 -23.13 -3.22 -15.84
C TRP A 279 -23.64 -3.39 -14.39
N ILE A 280 -23.49 -4.57 -13.82
CA ILE A 280 -23.60 -4.81 -12.37
C ILE A 280 -22.43 -5.67 -11.95
#